data_d6bfdd047daaf341606b7c025eadb106
#
_entry.id   d6bfdd047daaf341606b7c025eadb106
#
_cell.length_a   1.000
_cell.length_b   1.000
_cell.length_c   1.000
_cell.angle_alpha   90.00
_cell.angle_beta   90.00
_cell.angle_gamma   90.00
#
_symmetry.space_group_name_H-M   'P 1'
#
loop_
_entity.id
_entity.type
_entity.pdbx_description
1 polymer ?
#
loop_
_entity_poly.entity_id
_entity_poly.type
_entity_poly.pdbx_seq_one_letter_code
_entity_poly.pdbx_strand_id
1 'polypeptide(L)'
;NVDKMKDWLLSRYASSTFNKCPHQKLPTMEGPPIQIHVDPNAAPVTLRKPAPVPLHWQEQVEKDLHRDVALDVLERVPLGEPTTWCFRMVVTRKDDGSPRRTVDLSPMNKHCEREIHTSKSPFNLARSVPDNSVKTVYDAWNGYHSVPIREEDRHLTTFTTPWGLFRYKRAPQGFISSGDGYN
;
A
#
# COMPACT_ATOMS: atom_id res chain seq x y z
N ASN A 1 -2.63 -20.06 -31.54
CA ASN A 1 -2.39 -20.99 -30.46
C ASN A 1 -2.26 -20.21 -29.14
N VAL A 2 -3.34 -20.20 -28.35
CA VAL A 2 -3.48 -19.39 -27.13
C VAL A 2 -2.41 -19.78 -26.09
N ASP A 3 -2.15 -21.09 -25.94
CA ASP A 3 -1.19 -21.59 -24.95
C ASP A 3 0.24 -21.10 -25.23
N LYS A 4 0.67 -21.16 -26.49
CA LYS A 4 1.98 -20.64 -26.89
C LYS A 4 2.11 -19.14 -26.65
N MET A 5 1.03 -18.38 -26.83
CA MET A 5 1.01 -16.94 -26.58
C MET A 5 1.05 -16.64 -25.08
N LYS A 6 0.33 -17.42 -24.27
CA LYS A 6 0.38 -17.37 -22.83
C LYS A 6 1.78 -17.66 -22.30
N ASP A 7 2.40 -18.75 -22.75
CA ASP A 7 3.75 -19.15 -22.33
C ASP A 7 4.79 -18.09 -22.72
N TRP A 8 4.65 -17.53 -23.92
CA TRP A 8 5.51 -16.43 -24.36
C TRP A 8 5.35 -15.19 -23.49
N LEU A 9 4.10 -14.75 -23.18
CA LEU A 9 3.83 -13.60 -22.31
C LEU A 9 4.40 -13.85 -20.89
N LEU A 10 4.13 -14.99 -20.30
CA LEU A 10 4.63 -15.34 -18.97
C LEU A 10 6.15 -15.37 -18.91
N SER A 11 6.79 -15.92 -19.95
CA SER A 11 8.26 -15.94 -20.06
C SER A 11 8.85 -14.55 -20.25
N ARG A 12 8.25 -13.75 -21.15
CA ARG A 12 8.75 -12.40 -21.50
C ARG A 12 8.69 -11.42 -20.34
N TYR A 13 7.65 -11.50 -19.51
CA TYR A 13 7.39 -10.55 -18.43
C TYR A 13 7.54 -11.16 -17.03
N ALA A 14 8.16 -12.32 -16.92
CA ALA A 14 8.28 -13.07 -15.67
C ALA A 14 9.01 -12.29 -14.54
N SER A 15 9.92 -11.39 -14.90
CA SER A 15 10.72 -10.62 -13.95
C SER A 15 10.21 -9.20 -13.69
N SER A 16 9.25 -8.72 -14.49
CA SER A 16 8.85 -7.31 -14.46
C SER A 16 7.37 -7.08 -14.16
N THR A 17 6.48 -7.87 -14.75
CA THR A 17 5.06 -7.54 -14.76
C THR A 17 4.20 -8.58 -14.05
N PHE A 18 4.55 -9.86 -14.15
CA PHE A 18 3.75 -10.93 -13.59
C PHE A 18 4.30 -11.41 -12.25
N ASN A 19 3.48 -11.35 -11.21
CA ASN A 19 3.79 -11.98 -9.94
C ASN A 19 3.61 -13.49 -10.04
N LYS A 20 4.64 -14.23 -9.64
CA LYS A 20 4.62 -15.70 -9.61
C LYS A 20 3.94 -16.23 -8.35
N CYS A 21 3.92 -15.44 -7.29
CA CYS A 21 3.28 -15.80 -6.03
C CYS A 21 3.00 -14.57 -5.16
N PRO A 22 2.11 -14.67 -4.16
CA PRO A 22 1.77 -13.57 -3.24
C PRO A 22 2.92 -13.17 -2.29
N HIS A 23 4.02 -13.92 -2.28
CA HIS A 23 5.21 -13.64 -1.46
C HIS A 23 6.36 -13.03 -2.26
N GLN A 24 6.13 -12.69 -3.52
CA GLN A 24 7.13 -12.06 -4.35
C GLN A 24 7.23 -10.57 -4.02
N LYS A 25 8.45 -10.07 -3.84
CA LYS A 25 8.70 -8.63 -3.74
C LYS A 25 8.26 -7.96 -5.04
N LEU A 26 7.44 -6.91 -4.92
CA LEU A 26 7.03 -6.12 -6.06
C LEU A 26 8.21 -5.32 -6.61
N PRO A 27 8.36 -5.22 -7.94
CA PRO A 27 9.32 -4.32 -8.55
C PRO A 27 8.99 -2.88 -8.12
N THR A 28 10.02 -2.07 -7.94
CA THR A 28 9.84 -0.65 -7.68
C THR A 28 9.39 0.03 -8.96
N MET A 29 8.30 0.79 -8.88
CA MET A 29 7.81 1.60 -9.98
C MET A 29 8.84 2.69 -10.32
N GLU A 30 9.07 2.91 -11.61
CA GLU A 30 9.93 4.00 -12.07
C GLU A 30 9.26 5.35 -11.77
N GLY A 31 10.04 6.29 -11.28
CA GLY A 31 9.56 7.63 -10.94
C GLY A 31 10.07 8.10 -9.58
N PRO A 32 9.77 9.35 -9.21
CA PRO A 32 10.13 9.87 -7.90
C PRO A 32 9.35 9.15 -6.79
N PRO A 33 9.94 8.98 -5.60
CA PRO A 33 9.22 8.47 -4.45
C PRO A 33 8.14 9.47 -4.02
N ILE A 34 7.04 8.96 -3.47
CA ILE A 34 5.99 9.80 -2.87
C ILE A 34 6.57 10.64 -1.74
N GLN A 35 6.26 11.92 -1.76
CA GLN A 35 6.51 12.85 -0.68
C GLN A 35 5.23 13.08 0.12
N ILE A 36 5.37 13.14 1.44
CA ILE A 36 4.21 13.37 2.32
C ILE A 36 4.26 14.81 2.81
N HIS A 37 3.43 15.65 2.22
CA HIS A 37 3.34 17.06 2.57
C HIS A 37 2.28 17.25 3.66
N VAL A 38 2.74 17.28 4.92
CA VAL A 38 1.89 17.58 6.09
C VAL A 38 2.05 19.05 6.45
N ASP A 39 0.94 19.74 6.76
CA ASP A 39 0.97 21.09 7.30
C ASP A 39 1.90 21.13 8.53
N PRO A 40 2.96 21.95 8.53
CA PRO A 40 3.91 22.02 9.64
C PRO A 40 3.28 22.53 10.95
N ASN A 41 2.12 23.19 10.88
CA ASN A 41 1.36 23.65 12.04
C ASN A 41 0.37 22.59 12.56
N ALA A 42 0.21 21.47 11.89
CA ALA A 42 -0.68 20.42 12.32
C ALA A 42 -0.21 19.78 13.62
N ALA A 43 -1.11 19.62 14.58
CA ALA A 43 -0.83 18.89 15.80
C ALA A 43 -0.77 17.37 15.49
N PRO A 44 0.36 16.69 15.72
CA PRO A 44 0.46 15.27 15.44
C PRO A 44 -0.47 14.43 16.31
N VAL A 45 -1.08 13.42 15.71
CA VAL A 45 -1.86 12.41 16.43
C VAL A 45 -0.98 11.23 16.78
N THR A 46 -0.85 10.93 18.08
CA THR A 46 -0.02 9.83 18.58
C THR A 46 -0.85 8.83 19.37
N LEU A 47 -1.25 7.75 18.73
CA LEU A 47 -2.01 6.65 19.35
C LEU A 47 -1.02 5.62 19.91
N ARG A 48 -0.82 5.61 21.23
CA ARG A 48 0.17 4.76 21.89
C ARG A 48 -0.30 3.32 22.16
N LYS A 49 -1.62 3.10 22.19
CA LYS A 49 -2.20 1.78 22.49
C LYS A 49 -2.64 1.13 21.18
N PRO A 50 -2.22 -0.11 20.88
CA PRO A 50 -2.70 -0.84 19.72
C PRO A 50 -4.18 -1.17 19.85
N ALA A 51 -4.88 -1.31 18.73
CA ALA A 51 -6.19 -1.92 18.72
C ALA A 51 -6.07 -3.42 19.00
N PRO A 52 -7.04 -4.01 19.71
CA PRO A 52 -7.05 -5.45 19.93
C PRO A 52 -7.19 -6.20 18.60
N VAL A 53 -6.41 -7.27 18.45
CA VAL A 53 -6.55 -8.21 17.33
C VAL A 53 -7.26 -9.45 17.86
N PRO A 54 -8.34 -9.93 17.22
CA PRO A 54 -9.02 -11.15 17.62
C PRO A 54 -8.05 -12.34 17.76
N LEU A 55 -8.18 -13.10 18.85
CA LEU A 55 -7.23 -14.18 19.19
C LEU A 55 -6.97 -15.15 18.04
N HIS A 56 -8.03 -15.55 17.34
CA HIS A 56 -7.95 -16.51 16.24
C HIS A 56 -7.22 -15.97 14.98
N TRP A 57 -6.93 -14.66 14.90
CA TRP A 57 -6.19 -14.03 13.80
C TRP A 57 -4.78 -13.56 14.21
N GLN A 58 -4.44 -13.58 15.50
CA GLN A 58 -3.17 -13.00 15.96
C GLN A 58 -1.97 -13.60 15.24
N GLU A 59 -1.88 -14.92 15.19
CA GLU A 59 -0.76 -15.61 14.53
C GLU A 59 -0.67 -15.26 13.04
N GLN A 60 -1.80 -15.23 12.33
CA GLN A 60 -1.83 -14.89 10.91
C GLN A 60 -1.43 -13.44 10.67
N VAL A 61 -1.94 -12.51 11.48
CA VAL A 61 -1.64 -11.07 11.37
C VAL A 61 -0.17 -10.80 11.67
N GLU A 62 0.42 -11.47 12.65
CA GLU A 62 1.84 -11.36 12.95
C GLU A 62 2.72 -11.89 11.81
N LYS A 63 2.40 -13.06 11.27
CA LYS A 63 3.07 -13.62 10.08
C LYS A 63 2.99 -12.67 8.88
N ASP A 64 1.83 -12.07 8.66
CA ASP A 64 1.63 -11.12 7.57
C ASP A 64 2.45 -9.84 7.75
N LEU A 65 2.60 -9.32 8.99
CA LEU A 65 3.48 -8.17 9.26
C LEU A 65 4.94 -8.51 8.97
N HIS A 66 5.41 -9.69 9.41
CA HIS A 66 6.77 -10.15 9.13
C HIS A 66 7.02 -10.36 7.64
N ARG A 67 6.04 -10.92 6.92
CA ARG A 67 6.08 -11.04 5.47
C ARG A 67 6.23 -9.67 4.79
N ASP A 68 5.45 -8.68 5.19
CA ASP A 68 5.50 -7.36 4.58
C ASP A 68 6.83 -6.64 4.88
N VAL A 69 7.47 -6.93 6.02
CA VAL A 69 8.85 -6.49 6.28
C VAL A 69 9.84 -7.19 5.34
N ALA A 70 9.71 -8.50 5.15
CA ALA A 70 10.57 -9.27 4.25
C ALA A 70 10.38 -8.85 2.77
N LEU A 71 9.19 -8.40 2.39
CA LEU A 71 8.86 -7.87 1.06
C LEU A 71 9.25 -6.39 0.87
N ASP A 72 9.88 -5.77 1.88
CA ASP A 72 10.30 -4.37 1.84
C ASP A 72 9.13 -3.36 1.69
N VAL A 73 7.94 -3.76 2.16
CA VAL A 73 6.75 -2.89 2.23
C VAL A 73 6.71 -2.11 3.53
N LEU A 74 7.08 -2.78 4.63
CA LEU A 74 7.14 -2.22 5.97
C LEU A 74 8.57 -2.27 6.51
N GLU A 75 8.84 -1.46 7.52
CA GLU A 75 10.00 -1.61 8.38
C GLU A 75 9.59 -1.49 9.86
N ARG A 76 10.34 -2.15 10.74
CA ARG A 76 10.18 -1.95 12.19
C ARG A 76 10.79 -0.62 12.59
N VAL A 77 10.09 0.12 13.44
CA VAL A 77 10.67 1.33 14.03
C VAL A 77 11.68 0.91 15.09
N PRO A 78 12.93 1.43 15.06
CA PRO A 78 13.93 1.14 16.06
C PRO A 78 13.49 1.51 17.47
N LEU A 79 13.89 0.74 18.45
CA LEU A 79 13.62 1.06 19.85
C LEU A 79 14.30 2.37 20.23
N GLY A 80 13.53 3.26 20.89
CA GLY A 80 14.00 4.57 21.31
C GLY A 80 13.92 5.67 20.25
N GLU A 81 13.47 5.35 19.03
CA GLU A 81 13.22 6.37 18.00
C GLU A 81 11.98 7.20 18.39
N PRO A 82 12.09 8.55 18.45
CA PRO A 82 10.95 9.41 18.74
C PRO A 82 9.89 9.30 17.64
N THR A 83 8.63 9.16 18.05
CA THR A 83 7.51 9.04 17.12
C THR A 83 6.52 10.17 17.37
N THR A 84 6.32 11.04 16.38
CA THR A 84 5.38 12.17 16.44
C THR A 84 4.00 11.77 15.93
N TRP A 85 3.93 11.22 14.70
CA TRP A 85 2.70 10.64 14.16
C TRP A 85 2.67 9.14 14.40
N CYS A 86 1.64 8.65 15.06
CA CYS A 86 1.47 7.22 15.29
C CYS A 86 0.00 6.84 15.18
N PHE A 87 -0.30 5.97 14.22
CA PHE A 87 -1.66 5.54 13.92
C PHE A 87 -1.94 4.17 14.55
N ARG A 88 -3.15 3.67 14.31
CA ARG A 88 -3.58 2.38 14.82
C ARG A 88 -3.87 1.44 13.66
N MET A 89 -3.27 0.26 13.71
CA MET A 89 -3.67 -0.83 12.83
C MET A 89 -5.00 -1.41 13.30
N VAL A 90 -5.94 -1.58 12.39
CA VAL A 90 -7.24 -2.22 12.63
C VAL A 90 -7.30 -3.48 11.78
N VAL A 91 -7.85 -4.55 12.34
CA VAL A 91 -8.05 -5.83 11.65
C VAL A 91 -9.54 -6.08 11.48
N THR A 92 -9.99 -6.26 10.25
CA THR A 92 -11.37 -6.58 9.87
C THR A 92 -11.43 -7.91 9.14
N ARG A 93 -12.62 -8.49 9.05
CA ARG A 93 -12.86 -9.73 8.30
C ARG A 93 -13.08 -9.41 6.83
N LYS A 94 -12.44 -10.16 5.92
CA LYS A 94 -12.77 -10.19 4.50
C LYS A 94 -13.94 -11.14 4.23
N ASP A 95 -14.48 -11.11 3.01
CA ASP A 95 -15.58 -11.99 2.59
C ASP A 95 -15.20 -13.47 2.63
N ASP A 96 -13.93 -13.80 2.38
CA ASP A 96 -13.38 -15.16 2.48
C ASP A 96 -13.08 -15.61 3.91
N GLY A 97 -13.37 -14.76 4.91
CA GLY A 97 -13.13 -15.03 6.33
C GLY A 97 -11.72 -14.72 6.83
N SER A 98 -10.78 -14.41 5.94
CA SER A 98 -9.40 -14.05 6.32
C SER A 98 -9.31 -12.64 6.93
N PRO A 99 -8.25 -12.33 7.72
CA PRO A 99 -8.05 -11.00 8.26
C PRO A 99 -7.60 -10.00 7.19
N ARG A 100 -8.17 -8.79 7.23
CA ARG A 100 -7.71 -7.63 6.49
C ARG A 100 -7.12 -6.62 7.45
N ARG A 101 -5.85 -6.29 7.30
CA ARG A 101 -5.18 -5.25 8.06
C ARG A 101 -5.32 -3.91 7.35
N THR A 102 -5.69 -2.89 8.07
CA THR A 102 -5.72 -1.50 7.59
C THR A 102 -5.11 -0.60 8.65
N VAL A 103 -4.46 0.48 8.22
CA VAL A 103 -3.99 1.53 9.12
C VAL A 103 -4.84 2.77 8.87
N ASP A 104 -5.42 3.32 9.92
CA ASP A 104 -6.23 4.53 9.82
C ASP A 104 -5.33 5.76 9.75
N LEU A 105 -5.06 6.21 8.55
CA LEU A 105 -4.31 7.43 8.24
C LEU A 105 -5.20 8.69 8.14
N SER A 106 -6.51 8.56 8.37
CA SER A 106 -7.45 9.68 8.25
C SER A 106 -7.06 10.91 9.08
N PRO A 107 -6.49 10.78 10.31
CA PRO A 107 -6.04 11.94 11.06
C PRO A 107 -4.96 12.74 10.34
N MET A 108 -4.00 12.07 9.69
CA MET A 108 -2.93 12.73 8.92
C MET A 108 -3.45 13.27 7.60
N ASN A 109 -4.29 12.52 6.89
CA ASN A 109 -4.85 12.92 5.59
C ASN A 109 -5.57 14.27 5.64
N LYS A 110 -6.13 14.65 6.79
CA LYS A 110 -6.80 15.96 7.00
C LYS A 110 -5.83 17.14 6.95
N HIS A 111 -4.55 16.87 7.16
CA HIS A 111 -3.48 17.85 7.22
C HIS A 111 -2.46 17.70 6.09
N CYS A 112 -2.70 16.77 5.17
CA CYS A 112 -1.86 16.57 4.01
C CYS A 112 -2.39 17.35 2.81
N GLU A 113 -1.48 17.99 2.11
CA GLU A 113 -1.75 18.51 0.78
C GLU A 113 -1.77 17.35 -0.20
N ARG A 114 -2.78 17.33 -1.06
CA ARG A 114 -2.90 16.33 -2.11
C ARG A 114 -2.20 16.83 -3.37
N GLU A 115 -1.31 16.02 -3.93
CA GLU A 115 -0.82 16.25 -5.28
C GLU A 115 -1.96 16.09 -6.29
N ILE A 116 -2.11 17.07 -7.18
CA ILE A 116 -3.16 17.03 -8.21
C ILE A 116 -2.59 16.33 -9.44
N HIS A 117 -3.08 15.12 -9.69
CA HIS A 117 -2.80 14.41 -10.93
C HIS A 117 -3.98 14.50 -11.88
N THR A 118 -3.77 15.11 -13.04
CA THR A 118 -4.82 15.22 -14.06
C THR A 118 -4.91 13.93 -14.86
N SER A 119 -5.81 13.05 -14.48
CA SER A 119 -6.19 11.89 -15.29
C SER A 119 -7.47 12.16 -16.10
N LYS A 120 -7.59 11.48 -17.24
CA LYS A 120 -8.84 11.54 -18.01
C LYS A 120 -9.99 10.93 -17.20
N SER A 121 -11.16 11.57 -17.23
CA SER A 121 -12.35 11.02 -16.59
C SER A 121 -12.61 9.58 -17.06
N PRO A 122 -12.92 8.64 -16.14
CA PRO A 122 -13.30 7.27 -16.50
C PRO A 122 -14.41 7.20 -17.54
N PHE A 123 -15.36 8.15 -17.48
CA PHE A 123 -16.43 8.28 -18.47
C PHE A 123 -15.91 8.61 -19.87
N ASN A 124 -14.94 9.52 -19.99
CA ASN A 124 -14.33 9.86 -21.28
C ASN A 124 -13.49 8.70 -21.82
N LEU A 125 -12.79 7.95 -20.93
CA LEU A 125 -12.06 6.75 -21.32
C LEU A 125 -13.02 5.65 -21.81
N ALA A 126 -14.14 5.42 -21.12
CA ALA A 126 -15.13 4.44 -21.53
C ALA A 126 -15.71 4.74 -22.92
N ARG A 127 -15.94 6.03 -23.23
CA ARG A 127 -16.44 6.46 -24.57
C ARG A 127 -15.41 6.26 -25.69
N SER A 128 -14.13 6.19 -25.36
CA SER A 128 -13.07 5.93 -26.37
C SER A 128 -12.93 4.45 -26.72
N VAL A 129 -13.59 3.56 -25.97
CA VAL A 129 -13.54 2.11 -26.23
C VAL A 129 -14.58 1.77 -27.31
N PRO A 130 -14.17 1.16 -28.43
CA PRO A 130 -15.09 0.81 -29.51
C PRO A 130 -16.14 -0.19 -29.04
N ASP A 131 -17.38 -0.02 -29.54
CA ASP A 131 -18.42 -1.02 -29.39
C ASP A 131 -17.98 -2.35 -30.04
N ASN A 132 -18.46 -3.46 -29.51
CA ASN A 132 -18.15 -4.81 -30.00
C ASN A 132 -16.65 -5.21 -29.98
N SER A 133 -15.78 -4.48 -29.27
CA SER A 133 -14.40 -4.90 -29.06
C SER A 133 -14.29 -5.92 -27.92
N VAL A 134 -13.32 -6.84 -28.03
CA VAL A 134 -12.92 -7.70 -26.91
C VAL A 134 -12.22 -6.83 -25.88
N LYS A 135 -12.64 -6.93 -24.62
CA LYS A 135 -12.11 -6.11 -23.53
C LYS A 135 -11.44 -7.02 -22.48
N THR A 136 -10.29 -6.61 -22.01
CA THR A 136 -9.57 -7.26 -20.91
C THR A 136 -9.42 -6.28 -19.77
N VAL A 137 -9.71 -6.76 -18.55
CA VAL A 137 -9.52 -5.99 -17.32
C VAL A 137 -8.33 -6.57 -16.57
N TYR A 138 -7.39 -5.72 -16.20
CA TYR A 138 -6.26 -6.07 -15.35
C TYR A 138 -6.41 -5.39 -14.00
N ASP A 139 -6.21 -6.16 -12.93
CA ASP A 139 -6.14 -5.64 -11.58
C ASP A 139 -4.71 -5.77 -11.06
N ALA A 140 -4.14 -4.66 -10.58
CA ALA A 140 -2.80 -4.65 -10.03
C ALA A 140 -2.81 -5.17 -8.60
N TRP A 141 -2.25 -6.35 -8.38
CA TRP A 141 -2.11 -6.91 -7.03
C TRP A 141 -1.21 -6.02 -6.17
N ASN A 142 -1.77 -5.42 -5.11
CA ASN A 142 -1.08 -4.51 -4.20
C ASN A 142 -0.28 -3.39 -4.92
N GLY A 143 -0.81 -2.84 -6.02
CA GLY A 143 -0.11 -1.91 -6.89
C GLY A 143 0.59 -0.76 -6.17
N TYR A 144 -0.04 -0.18 -5.15
CA TYR A 144 0.56 0.90 -4.34
C TYR A 144 1.89 0.50 -3.67
N HIS A 145 2.07 -0.76 -3.33
CA HIS A 145 3.32 -1.24 -2.75
C HIS A 145 4.50 -1.29 -3.74
N SER A 146 4.28 -1.00 -5.03
CA SER A 146 5.36 -0.78 -5.99
C SER A 146 5.94 0.64 -5.91
N VAL A 147 5.21 1.59 -5.34
CA VAL A 147 5.61 3.00 -5.22
C VAL A 147 6.34 3.24 -3.90
N PRO A 148 7.60 3.70 -3.92
CA PRO A 148 8.34 3.98 -2.70
C PRO A 148 7.86 5.28 -2.03
N ILE A 149 7.99 5.36 -0.71
CA ILE A 149 7.90 6.61 0.06
C ILE A 149 9.31 7.14 0.25
N ARG A 150 9.49 8.46 0.14
CA ARG A 150 10.74 9.14 0.46
C ARG A 150 11.19 8.79 1.88
N GLU A 151 12.46 8.48 2.06
CA GLU A 151 12.97 7.92 3.32
C GLU A 151 12.69 8.84 4.52
N GLU A 152 12.86 10.15 4.32
CA GLU A 152 12.62 11.17 5.34
C GLU A 152 11.17 11.23 5.80
N ASP A 153 10.22 10.79 4.96
CA ASP A 153 8.79 10.87 5.25
C ASP A 153 8.21 9.58 5.86
N ARG A 154 8.98 8.46 5.84
CA ARG A 154 8.47 7.17 6.35
C ARG A 154 8.00 7.23 7.78
N HIS A 155 8.67 8.04 8.63
CA HIS A 155 8.31 8.21 10.04
C HIS A 155 6.88 8.75 10.22
N LEU A 156 6.34 9.50 9.24
CA LEU A 156 4.97 10.02 9.25
C LEU A 156 3.92 8.92 9.13
N THR A 157 4.29 7.73 8.66
CA THR A 157 3.38 6.60 8.47
C THR A 157 3.43 5.57 9.59
N THR A 158 4.06 5.91 10.72
CA THR A 158 4.23 4.99 11.84
C THR A 158 2.88 4.56 12.44
N PHE A 159 2.76 3.28 12.75
CA PHE A 159 1.56 2.73 13.40
C PHE A 159 1.91 1.71 14.47
N THR A 160 1.01 1.61 15.46
CA THR A 160 1.16 0.70 16.59
C THR A 160 0.42 -0.60 16.36
N THR A 161 1.06 -1.70 16.79
CA THR A 161 0.51 -3.06 16.77
C THR A 161 0.82 -3.76 18.10
N PRO A 162 0.18 -4.90 18.44
CA PRO A 162 0.55 -5.69 19.60
C PRO A 162 2.02 -6.18 19.57
N TRP A 163 2.65 -6.22 18.41
CA TRP A 163 4.03 -6.72 18.20
C TRP A 163 5.05 -5.60 18.01
N GLY A 164 4.69 -4.35 18.29
CA GLY A 164 5.57 -3.18 18.20
C GLY A 164 5.12 -2.14 17.18
N LEU A 165 6.03 -1.22 16.89
CA LEU A 165 5.82 -0.14 15.93
C LEU A 165 6.37 -0.53 14.56
N PHE A 166 5.61 -0.20 13.54
CA PHE A 166 5.98 -0.35 12.13
C PHE A 166 5.72 0.95 11.39
N ARG A 167 6.40 1.13 10.25
CA ARG A 167 6.13 2.23 9.32
C ARG A 167 6.24 1.74 7.88
N TYR A 168 5.61 2.45 6.96
CA TYR A 168 5.61 2.08 5.55
C TYR A 168 6.87 2.58 4.85
N LYS A 169 7.46 1.71 4.03
CA LYS A 169 8.49 2.03 3.03
C LYS A 169 7.87 2.28 1.66
N ARG A 170 6.67 1.76 1.46
CA ARG A 170 5.89 1.82 0.21
C ARG A 170 4.56 2.49 0.46
N ALA A 171 3.95 3.03 -0.59
CA ALA A 171 2.68 3.75 -0.49
C ALA A 171 1.60 2.92 0.22
N PRO A 172 1.06 3.39 1.34
CA PRO A 172 0.05 2.65 2.08
C PRO A 172 -1.33 2.82 1.43
N GLN A 173 -2.15 1.78 1.54
CA GLN A 173 -3.58 1.92 1.28
C GLN A 173 -4.20 2.86 2.32
N GLY A 174 -4.99 3.85 1.84
CA GLY A 174 -5.63 4.83 2.71
C GLY A 174 -4.87 6.14 2.92
N PHE A 175 -3.66 6.29 2.39
CA PHE A 175 -3.02 7.60 2.28
C PHE A 175 -3.58 8.37 1.07
N ILE A 176 -3.86 9.65 1.27
CA ILE A 176 -4.62 10.47 0.31
C ILE A 176 -3.95 10.57 -1.07
N SER A 177 -2.61 10.59 -1.13
CA SER A 177 -1.84 10.74 -2.37
C SER A 177 -1.30 9.40 -2.91
N SER A 178 -1.62 8.24 -2.29
CA SER A 178 -1.12 6.95 -2.80
C SER A 178 -1.61 6.65 -4.22
N GLY A 179 -2.86 7.03 -4.54
CA GLY A 179 -3.41 6.87 -5.89
C GLY A 179 -2.77 7.80 -6.91
N ASP A 180 -2.47 9.03 -6.50
CA ASP A 180 -1.86 10.03 -7.39
C ASP A 180 -0.41 9.65 -7.70
N GLY A 181 0.33 9.14 -6.72
CA GLY A 181 1.70 8.65 -6.92
C GLY A 181 1.79 7.33 -7.70
N TYR A 182 0.69 6.58 -7.82
CA TYR A 182 0.62 5.35 -8.62
C TYR A 182 0.28 5.63 -10.10
N ASN A 183 -0.38 6.74 -10.41
CA ASN A 183 -0.78 7.14 -11.77
C ASN A 183 0.34 7.85 -12.53
#